data_71eb87d7be4045ba6f9528d8d87a51ff
#
_entry.id   71eb87d7be4045ba6f9528d8d87a51ff
#
_cell.length_a   1.000
_cell.length_b   1.000
_cell.length_c   1.000
_cell.angle_alpha   90.00
_cell.angle_beta   90.00
_cell.angle_gamma   90.00
#
_symmetry.space_group_name_H-M   'P 1'
#
loop_
_entity.id
_entity.type
_entity.pdbx_description
1 polymer ?
#
loop_
_entity_poly.entity_id
_entity_poly.type
_entity_poly.pdbx_seq_one_letter_code
_entity_poly.pdbx_strand_id
1 'polypeptide(L)'
;VLKDGRPRLRAAPLDPPFRIVLVEPEIPQNTGNIARLAAATQSPLHLLGRLGFRIDERSVRRAGLDYWHLVTLEQHLDIAHFRHRHPNARLRLFSAVAQRSYLDADFRPGDALVFGKESVGLDPDLLARMPDDVFGIPTLGPVRSLNLANAVSIVLYEAL
;
A
#
# COMPACT_ATOMS: atom_id res chain seq x y z
N VAL A 1 -16.30 12.73 -15.16
CA VAL A 1 -16.33 13.90 -16.05
C VAL A 1 -15.69 15.07 -15.33
N LEU A 2 -14.89 15.85 -16.04
CA LEU A 2 -14.31 17.08 -15.49
C LEU A 2 -15.40 18.14 -15.33
N LYS A 3 -15.14 19.17 -14.51
CA LYS A 3 -16.07 20.30 -14.32
C LYS A 3 -16.41 21.01 -15.62
N ASP A 4 -15.51 20.92 -16.60
CA ASP A 4 -15.69 21.50 -17.94
C ASP A 4 -16.40 20.55 -18.92
N GLY A 5 -16.95 19.44 -18.45
CA GLY A 5 -17.68 18.46 -19.26
C GLY A 5 -16.81 17.47 -20.04
N ARG A 6 -15.49 17.60 -19.96
CA ARG A 6 -14.61 16.66 -20.70
C ARG A 6 -14.58 15.29 -20.03
N PRO A 7 -14.54 14.19 -20.83
CA PRO A 7 -14.40 12.84 -20.25
C PRO A 7 -13.01 12.65 -19.65
N ARG A 8 -12.93 11.82 -18.60
CA ARG A 8 -11.67 11.37 -18.04
C ARG A 8 -11.35 9.98 -18.55
N LEU A 9 -10.06 9.71 -18.71
CA LEU A 9 -9.60 8.35 -18.96
C LEU A 9 -9.93 7.48 -17.75
N ARG A 10 -10.58 6.35 -17.99
CA ARG A 10 -10.97 5.39 -16.96
C ARG A 10 -10.55 3.99 -17.37
N ALA A 11 -10.18 3.19 -16.37
CA ALA A 11 -10.01 1.75 -16.52
C ALA A 11 -11.14 1.04 -15.79
N ALA A 12 -11.43 -0.20 -16.19
CA ALA A 12 -12.42 -1.01 -15.50
C ALA A 12 -11.88 -1.42 -14.11
N PRO A 13 -12.71 -1.36 -13.05
CA PRO A 13 -12.30 -1.85 -11.73
C PRO A 13 -11.99 -3.35 -11.77
N LEU A 14 -11.03 -3.76 -10.93
CA LEU A 14 -10.75 -5.18 -10.71
C LEU A 14 -11.68 -5.75 -9.63
N ASP A 15 -12.06 -7.01 -9.80
CA ASP A 15 -12.85 -7.75 -8.83
C ASP A 15 -12.28 -9.17 -8.69
N PRO A 16 -11.67 -9.52 -7.55
CA PRO A 16 -11.44 -8.67 -6.38
C PRO A 16 -10.33 -7.63 -6.62
N PRO A 17 -10.37 -6.48 -5.92
CA PRO A 17 -9.35 -5.45 -6.08
C PRO A 17 -8.06 -5.85 -5.36
N PHE A 18 -6.93 -5.24 -5.78
CA PHE A 18 -5.72 -5.25 -4.96
C PHE A 18 -5.98 -4.51 -3.65
N ARG A 19 -5.38 -4.99 -2.56
CA ARG A 19 -5.45 -4.37 -1.25
C ARG A 19 -4.10 -3.74 -0.91
N ILE A 20 -4.12 -2.53 -0.39
CA ILE A 20 -2.91 -1.85 0.10
C ILE A 20 -2.85 -2.07 1.61
N VAL A 21 -1.74 -2.63 2.10
CA VAL A 21 -1.55 -2.91 3.52
C VAL A 21 -0.30 -2.18 4.01
N LEU A 22 -0.48 -1.26 4.96
CA LEU A 22 0.60 -0.51 5.58
C LEU A 22 0.77 -0.99 7.03
N VAL A 23 1.97 -1.48 7.36
CA VAL A 23 2.27 -1.97 8.70
C VAL A 23 2.96 -0.86 9.50
N GLU A 24 2.27 -0.34 10.49
CA GLU A 24 2.75 0.69 11.41
C GLU A 24 3.32 1.93 10.69
N PRO A 25 2.58 2.54 9.74
CA PRO A 25 3.10 3.73 9.05
C PRO A 25 3.34 4.87 10.04
N GLU A 26 4.38 5.67 9.80
CA GLU A 26 4.88 6.67 10.75
C GLU A 26 4.63 8.10 10.27
N ILE A 27 4.63 8.34 8.97
CA ILE A 27 4.58 9.69 8.39
C ILE A 27 3.18 9.98 7.85
N PRO A 28 2.44 10.94 8.45
CA PRO A 28 1.05 11.19 8.08
C PRO A 28 0.85 11.60 6.62
N GLN A 29 1.76 12.38 6.04
CA GLN A 29 1.65 12.76 4.62
C GLN A 29 1.72 11.57 3.69
N ASN A 30 2.56 10.57 3.98
CA ASN A 30 2.64 9.35 3.18
C ASN A 30 1.32 8.60 3.19
N THR A 31 0.73 8.40 4.37
CA THR A 31 -0.57 7.73 4.48
C THR A 31 -1.68 8.52 3.78
N GLY A 32 -1.68 9.84 3.88
CA GLY A 32 -2.64 10.68 3.17
C GLY A 32 -2.52 10.57 1.65
N ASN A 33 -1.30 10.58 1.11
CA ASN A 33 -1.06 10.41 -0.31
C ASN A 33 -1.46 9.00 -0.78
N ILE A 34 -1.21 7.98 0.04
CA ILE A 34 -1.61 6.61 -0.27
C ILE A 34 -3.15 6.47 -0.23
N ALA A 35 -3.82 7.16 0.68
CA ALA A 35 -5.28 7.19 0.72
C ALA A 35 -5.87 7.75 -0.58
N ARG A 36 -5.28 8.84 -1.11
CA ARG A 36 -5.66 9.39 -2.42
C ARG A 36 -5.46 8.38 -3.55
N LEU A 37 -4.32 7.68 -3.54
CA LEU A 37 -4.03 6.61 -4.50
C LEU A 37 -5.06 5.47 -4.39
N ALA A 38 -5.38 5.05 -3.17
CA ALA A 38 -6.38 4.02 -2.90
C ALA A 38 -7.75 4.40 -3.48
N ALA A 39 -8.16 5.65 -3.31
CA ALA A 39 -9.39 6.16 -3.91
C ALA A 39 -9.33 6.13 -5.44
N ALA A 40 -8.19 6.54 -6.02
CA ALA A 40 -8.02 6.60 -7.48
C ALA A 40 -8.06 5.22 -8.14
N THR A 41 -7.62 4.18 -7.43
CA THR A 41 -7.50 2.81 -7.95
C THR A 41 -8.61 1.88 -7.43
N GLN A 42 -9.50 2.39 -6.58
CA GLN A 42 -10.52 1.60 -5.90
C GLN A 42 -9.93 0.40 -5.15
N SER A 43 -8.78 0.61 -4.52
CA SER A 43 -8.08 -0.39 -3.72
C SER A 43 -8.36 -0.14 -2.25
N PRO A 44 -8.87 -1.13 -1.49
CA PRO A 44 -9.02 -0.98 -0.04
C PRO A 44 -7.67 -0.69 0.62
N LEU A 45 -7.66 0.19 1.61
CA LEU A 45 -6.49 0.55 2.40
C LEU A 45 -6.60 -0.02 3.79
N HIS A 46 -5.60 -0.78 4.21
CA HIS A 46 -5.53 -1.42 5.52
C HIS A 46 -4.34 -0.86 6.29
N LEU A 47 -4.59 -0.40 7.51
CA LEU A 47 -3.57 0.09 8.42
C LEU A 47 -3.44 -0.89 9.58
N LEU A 48 -2.25 -1.45 9.79
CA LEU A 48 -1.98 -2.50 10.75
C LEU A 48 -1.09 -1.99 11.88
N GLY A 49 -1.44 -2.36 13.10
CA GLY A 49 -0.62 -2.11 14.27
C GLY A 49 -0.67 -0.67 14.76
N ARG A 50 0.38 -0.26 15.46
CA ARG A 50 0.48 1.07 16.05
C ARG A 50 0.90 2.10 15.00
N LEU A 51 0.08 3.12 14.81
CA LEU A 51 0.38 4.21 13.89
C LEU A 51 1.25 5.27 14.58
N GLY A 52 2.17 5.87 13.84
CA GLY A 52 3.00 6.99 14.31
C GLY A 52 2.26 8.33 14.36
N PHE A 53 0.95 8.33 14.08
CA PHE A 53 0.11 9.53 14.02
C PHE A 53 -1.34 9.15 14.26
N ARG A 54 -2.22 10.16 14.39
CA ARG A 54 -3.67 9.94 14.47
C ARG A 54 -4.28 10.07 13.08
N ILE A 55 -5.24 9.19 12.74
CA ILE A 55 -5.92 9.21 11.43
C ILE A 55 -6.69 10.52 11.21
N ASP A 56 -7.25 11.10 12.28
CA ASP A 56 -7.92 12.38 12.22
C ASP A 56 -6.96 13.58 12.23
N GLU A 57 -5.65 13.33 12.25
CA GLU A 57 -4.62 14.36 12.24
C GLU A 57 -4.71 15.19 10.95
N ARG A 58 -4.54 16.52 11.12
CA ARG A 58 -4.70 17.49 10.03
C ARG A 58 -3.81 17.20 8.81
N SER A 59 -2.57 16.74 9.03
CA SER A 59 -1.63 16.45 7.94
C SER A 59 -2.09 15.26 7.09
N VAL A 60 -2.65 14.21 7.71
CA VAL A 60 -3.24 13.07 6.99
C VAL A 60 -4.45 13.54 6.20
N ARG A 61 -5.35 14.27 6.83
CA ARG A 61 -6.56 14.80 6.22
C ARG A 61 -6.26 15.75 5.08
N ARG A 62 -5.26 16.61 5.25
CA ARG A 62 -4.85 17.56 4.21
C ARG A 62 -4.32 16.86 2.97
N ALA A 63 -3.48 15.83 3.12
CA ALA A 63 -2.92 15.09 1.99
C ALA A 63 -3.98 14.32 1.20
N GLY A 64 -5.00 13.77 1.89
CA GLY A 64 -6.08 13.00 1.27
C GLY A 64 -7.44 13.69 1.27
N LEU A 65 -7.50 15.00 1.52
CA LEU A 65 -8.69 15.77 1.91
C LEU A 65 -9.93 15.50 1.07
N ASP A 66 -9.81 15.56 -0.26
CA ASP A 66 -10.95 15.46 -1.17
C ASP A 66 -11.33 14.01 -1.47
N TYR A 67 -10.65 13.02 -0.88
CA TYR A 67 -10.74 11.62 -1.28
C TYR A 67 -11.10 10.68 -0.13
N TRP A 68 -11.02 11.12 1.14
CA TRP A 68 -11.24 10.25 2.29
C TRP A 68 -12.59 9.51 2.27
N HIS A 69 -13.64 10.19 1.82
CA HIS A 69 -14.95 9.57 1.71
C HIS A 69 -15.05 8.49 0.63
N LEU A 70 -14.06 8.44 -0.27
CA LEU A 70 -13.99 7.43 -1.35
C LEU A 70 -13.10 6.24 -0.99
N VAL A 71 -12.40 6.29 0.14
CA VAL A 71 -11.46 5.25 0.56
C VAL A 71 -12.16 4.22 1.43
N THR A 72 -12.05 2.95 1.06
CA THR A 72 -12.41 1.85 1.95
C THR A 72 -11.25 1.62 2.90
N LEU A 73 -11.39 2.09 4.15
CA LEU A 73 -10.33 2.04 5.16
C LEU A 73 -10.68 1.03 6.24
N GLU A 74 -9.76 0.12 6.53
CA GLU A 74 -9.85 -0.81 7.65
C GLU A 74 -8.60 -0.69 8.52
N GLN A 75 -8.78 -0.80 9.84
CA GLN A 75 -7.69 -0.88 10.81
C GLN A 75 -7.65 -2.26 11.43
N HIS A 76 -6.46 -2.80 11.60
CA HIS A 76 -6.24 -4.12 12.18
C HIS A 76 -5.18 -4.05 13.28
N LEU A 77 -5.29 -4.92 14.28
CA LEU A 77 -4.33 -5.00 15.36
C LEU A 77 -2.92 -5.35 14.84
N ASP A 78 -2.84 -6.31 13.91
CA ASP A 78 -1.58 -6.82 13.36
C ASP A 78 -1.85 -7.58 12.05
N ILE A 79 -0.79 -8.15 11.48
CA ILE A 79 -0.89 -8.93 10.25
C ILE A 79 -1.75 -10.20 10.44
N ALA A 80 -1.71 -10.81 11.60
CA ALA A 80 -2.52 -12.00 11.88
C ALA A 80 -4.01 -11.67 11.87
N HIS A 81 -4.41 -10.53 12.46
CA HIS A 81 -5.80 -10.07 12.40
C HIS A 81 -6.23 -9.78 10.96
N PHE A 82 -5.38 -9.13 10.16
CA PHE A 82 -5.66 -8.91 8.75
C PHE A 82 -5.89 -10.22 8.00
N ARG A 83 -5.01 -11.20 8.18
CA ARG A 83 -5.11 -12.51 7.51
C ARG A 83 -6.35 -13.28 7.93
N HIS A 84 -6.77 -13.14 9.19
CA HIS A 84 -7.99 -13.76 9.68
C HIS A 84 -9.23 -13.14 9.01
N ARG A 85 -9.25 -11.82 8.85
CA ARG A 85 -10.36 -11.10 8.22
C ARG A 85 -10.40 -11.28 6.71
N HIS A 86 -9.24 -11.47 6.07
CA HIS A 86 -9.11 -11.60 4.62
C HIS A 86 -8.27 -12.84 4.27
N PRO A 87 -8.78 -14.05 4.54
CA PRO A 87 -8.00 -15.29 4.41
C PRO A 87 -7.61 -15.62 2.97
N ASN A 88 -8.36 -15.09 1.99
CA ASN A 88 -8.11 -15.36 0.57
C ASN A 88 -7.15 -14.34 -0.06
N ALA A 89 -6.75 -13.30 0.66
CA ALA A 89 -5.81 -12.31 0.17
C ALA A 89 -4.38 -12.85 0.27
N ARG A 90 -3.78 -13.12 -0.88
CA ARG A 90 -2.38 -13.56 -0.95
C ARG A 90 -1.46 -12.38 -0.66
N LEU A 91 -0.49 -12.56 0.24
CA LEU A 91 0.43 -11.50 0.61
C LEU A 91 1.57 -11.39 -0.39
N ARG A 92 1.85 -10.17 -0.84
CA ARG A 92 3.07 -9.78 -1.55
C ARG A 92 3.77 -8.76 -0.66
N LEU A 93 4.96 -9.10 -0.15
CA LEU A 93 5.69 -8.28 0.83
C LEU A 93 6.77 -7.47 0.11
N PHE A 94 6.86 -6.18 0.40
CA PHE A 94 7.83 -5.28 -0.24
C PHE A 94 8.84 -4.76 0.76
N SER A 95 10.13 -4.91 0.41
CA SER A 95 11.24 -4.58 1.29
C SER A 95 12.45 -4.10 0.48
N ALA A 96 13.17 -3.12 1.03
CA ALA A 96 14.43 -2.63 0.43
C ALA A 96 15.55 -3.67 0.48
N VAL A 97 15.42 -4.72 1.31
CA VAL A 97 16.42 -5.81 1.40
C VAL A 97 16.06 -7.04 0.58
N ALA A 98 15.01 -6.97 -0.22
CA ALA A 98 14.59 -8.08 -1.07
C ALA A 98 15.62 -8.40 -2.15
N GLN A 99 15.70 -9.69 -2.50
CA GLN A 99 16.61 -10.18 -3.53
C GLN A 99 15.95 -10.33 -4.90
N ARG A 100 14.62 -10.24 -4.97
CA ARG A 100 13.86 -10.39 -6.21
C ARG A 100 13.12 -9.11 -6.54
N SER A 101 13.07 -8.79 -7.84
CA SER A 101 12.35 -7.62 -8.34
C SER A 101 10.84 -7.78 -8.17
N TYR A 102 10.17 -6.67 -7.88
CA TYR A 102 8.71 -6.60 -7.86
C TYR A 102 8.10 -7.01 -9.21
N LEU A 103 8.84 -6.89 -10.30
CA LEU A 103 8.38 -7.33 -11.63
C LEU A 103 8.17 -8.85 -11.69
N ASP A 104 8.77 -9.60 -10.79
CA ASP A 104 8.65 -11.06 -10.72
C ASP A 104 7.58 -11.52 -9.72
N ALA A 105 6.77 -10.61 -9.20
CA ALA A 105 5.82 -10.93 -8.13
C ALA A 105 4.59 -11.71 -8.59
N ASP A 106 4.34 -11.85 -9.88
CA ASP A 106 3.18 -12.54 -10.45
C ASP A 106 1.87 -12.07 -9.80
N PHE A 107 1.62 -10.78 -9.88
CA PHE A 107 0.46 -10.15 -9.25
C PHE A 107 -0.85 -10.75 -9.76
N ARG A 108 -1.78 -11.01 -8.82
CA ARG A 108 -3.12 -11.53 -9.10
C ARG A 108 -4.17 -10.65 -8.43
N PRO A 109 -5.30 -10.38 -9.10
CA PRO A 109 -6.38 -9.63 -8.46
C PRO A 109 -6.73 -10.20 -7.09
N GLY A 110 -6.91 -9.33 -6.11
CA GLY A 110 -7.17 -9.71 -4.73
C GLY A 110 -5.93 -9.83 -3.86
N ASP A 111 -4.73 -9.78 -4.42
CA ASP A 111 -3.49 -9.78 -3.64
C ASP A 111 -3.44 -8.60 -2.67
N ALA A 112 -2.85 -8.83 -1.51
CA ALA A 112 -2.52 -7.81 -0.53
C ALA A 112 -1.07 -7.37 -0.72
N LEU A 113 -0.88 -6.09 -1.07
CA LEU A 113 0.42 -5.49 -1.26
C LEU A 113 0.86 -4.87 0.07
N VAL A 114 1.84 -5.47 0.73
CA VAL A 114 2.20 -5.19 2.11
C VAL A 114 3.50 -4.40 2.17
N PHE A 115 3.45 -3.24 2.83
CA PHE A 115 4.58 -2.31 2.97
C PHE A 115 4.85 -2.04 4.46
N GLY A 116 6.11 -1.88 4.81
CA GLY A 116 6.53 -1.57 6.17
C GLY A 116 6.57 -0.08 6.48
N LYS A 117 6.92 0.24 7.73
CA LYS A 117 7.08 1.62 8.17
C LYS A 117 8.29 2.29 7.51
N GLU A 118 8.25 3.61 7.45
CA GLU A 118 9.24 4.39 6.70
C GLU A 118 10.67 4.26 7.24
N SER A 119 10.83 4.12 8.56
CA SER A 119 12.15 4.10 9.18
C SER A 119 12.91 2.79 8.98
N VAL A 120 12.25 1.63 9.09
CA VAL A 120 12.94 0.32 9.10
C VAL A 120 12.28 -0.75 8.23
N GLY A 121 11.15 -0.44 7.58
CA GLY A 121 10.45 -1.41 6.73
C GLY A 121 9.69 -2.47 7.52
N LEU A 122 9.50 -3.63 6.88
CA LEU A 122 8.80 -4.77 7.48
C LEU A 122 9.69 -5.51 8.48
N ASP A 123 9.04 -6.14 9.48
CA ASP A 123 9.72 -6.96 10.46
C ASP A 123 10.55 -8.06 9.80
N PRO A 124 11.86 -8.18 10.11
CA PRO A 124 12.71 -9.24 9.57
C PRO A 124 12.16 -10.65 9.81
N ASP A 125 11.49 -10.89 10.95
CA ASP A 125 10.90 -12.19 11.25
C ASP A 125 9.77 -12.54 10.28
N LEU A 126 8.95 -11.56 9.89
CA LEU A 126 7.90 -11.75 8.89
C LEU A 126 8.53 -12.11 7.53
N LEU A 127 9.55 -11.37 7.11
CA LEU A 127 10.24 -11.62 5.84
C LEU A 127 10.88 -13.02 5.82
N ALA A 128 11.49 -13.43 6.95
CA ALA A 128 12.13 -14.75 7.07
C ALA A 128 11.13 -15.90 7.01
N ARG A 129 9.89 -15.70 7.48
CA ARG A 129 8.84 -16.72 7.43
C ARG A 129 8.19 -16.86 6.06
N MET A 130 8.30 -15.83 5.21
CA MET A 130 7.66 -15.79 3.90
C MET A 130 8.66 -15.40 2.80
N PRO A 131 9.80 -16.09 2.68
CA PRO A 131 10.88 -15.64 1.79
C PRO A 131 10.49 -15.64 0.31
N ASP A 132 9.57 -16.49 -0.09
CA ASP A 132 9.13 -16.60 -1.49
C ASP A 132 8.14 -15.49 -1.88
N ASP A 133 7.67 -14.72 -0.92
CA ASP A 133 6.69 -13.66 -1.11
C ASP A 133 7.27 -12.26 -0.96
N VAL A 134 8.60 -12.15 -0.88
CA VAL A 134 9.32 -10.89 -0.65
C VAL A 134 9.91 -10.36 -1.95
N PHE A 135 9.60 -9.10 -2.27
CA PHE A 135 10.02 -8.43 -3.49
C PHE A 135 10.49 -7.02 -3.20
N GLY A 136 11.28 -6.45 -4.11
CA GLY A 136 11.80 -5.10 -3.96
C GLY A 136 11.77 -4.33 -5.26
N ILE A 137 11.85 -3.01 -5.15
CA ILE A 137 11.99 -2.11 -6.29
C ILE A 137 13.47 -1.82 -6.47
N PRO A 138 14.08 -2.18 -7.61
CA PRO A 138 15.49 -1.89 -7.85
C PRO A 138 15.74 -0.38 -7.85
N THR A 139 16.85 0.06 -7.25
CA THR A 139 17.31 1.45 -7.32
C THR A 139 18.68 1.49 -7.99
N LEU A 140 18.95 2.58 -8.70
CA LEU A 140 20.23 2.76 -9.40
C LEU A 140 21.21 3.63 -8.61
N GLY A 141 20.66 4.52 -7.76
CA GLY A 141 21.48 5.43 -6.95
C GLY A 141 21.69 4.90 -5.53
N PRO A 142 22.62 5.53 -4.78
CA PRO A 142 23.00 5.07 -3.44
C PRO A 142 22.02 5.51 -2.35
N VAL A 143 20.72 5.32 -2.59
CA VAL A 143 19.69 5.60 -1.60
C VAL A 143 19.30 4.32 -0.85
N ARG A 144 18.95 4.46 0.41
CA ARG A 144 18.57 3.32 1.26
C ARG A 144 17.23 2.72 0.82
N SER A 145 16.26 3.59 0.52
CA SER A 145 14.92 3.18 0.12
C SER A 145 14.22 4.33 -0.59
N LEU A 146 13.12 4.01 -1.27
CA LEU A 146 12.23 5.00 -1.85
C LEU A 146 11.26 5.53 -0.79
N ASN A 147 10.74 6.73 -1.01
CA ASN A 147 9.60 7.24 -0.25
C ASN A 147 8.45 6.22 -0.29
N LEU A 148 7.80 5.99 0.85
CA LEU A 148 6.77 4.97 0.98
C LEU A 148 5.62 5.17 -0.02
N ALA A 149 5.09 6.38 -0.15
CA ALA A 149 3.99 6.64 -1.08
C ALA A 149 4.40 6.41 -2.52
N ASN A 150 5.65 6.73 -2.88
CA ASN A 150 6.19 6.45 -4.21
C ASN A 150 6.31 4.95 -4.46
N ALA A 151 6.82 4.21 -3.48
CA ALA A 151 6.94 2.75 -3.58
C ALA A 151 5.58 2.09 -3.77
N VAL A 152 4.58 2.48 -3.00
CA VAL A 152 3.21 1.95 -3.13
C VAL A 152 2.64 2.25 -4.52
N SER A 153 2.83 3.46 -5.03
CA SER A 153 2.36 3.86 -6.35
C SER A 153 2.99 3.03 -7.47
N ILE A 154 4.29 2.84 -7.41
CA ILE A 154 5.03 2.06 -8.41
C ILE A 154 4.52 0.62 -8.44
N VAL A 155 4.45 -0.02 -7.27
CA VAL A 155 4.03 -1.43 -7.16
C VAL A 155 2.58 -1.61 -7.57
N LEU A 156 1.68 -0.76 -7.08
CA LEU A 156 0.26 -0.89 -7.37
C LEU A 156 -0.03 -0.74 -8.87
N TYR A 157 0.55 0.26 -9.53
CA TYR A 157 0.33 0.45 -10.97
C TYR A 157 0.98 -0.63 -11.81
N GLU A 158 2.07 -1.24 -11.36
CA GLU A 158 2.60 -2.43 -12.04
C GLU A 158 1.64 -3.62 -11.88
N ALA A 159 1.03 -3.77 -10.73
CA ALA A 159 0.06 -4.85 -10.49
C ALA A 159 -1.21 -4.68 -11.32
N LEU A 160 -1.67 -3.43 -11.50
CA LEU A 160 -2.80 -3.10 -12.36
C LEU A 160 -2.45 -3.21 -13.88
#